data_2abb61ddb5beaf566cb0491badb020b0
#
_entry.id   2abb61ddb5beaf566cb0491badb020b0
#
_cell.length_a   1.000
_cell.length_b   1.000
_cell.length_c   1.000
_cell.angle_alpha   90.00
_cell.angle_beta   90.00
_cell.angle_gamma   90.00
#
_symmetry.space_group_name_H-M   'P 1'
#
loop_
_entity.id
_entity.type
_entity.pdbx_description
1 polymer ?
#
loop_
_entity_poly.entity_id
_entity_poly.type
_entity_poly.pdbx_seq_one_letter_code
_entity_poly.pdbx_strand_id
1 'polypeptide(L)'
;MEFLVRGATLYNEPGVFISFEETEKELTANVASLGFDLNGLIAQKKIWLEHIHIERGEIEQSGEYDLEGLFIRIHHAIESIGAKRVVLDTIESLFSWLPNPLILRVELRRLLNWLKRKGVTTIITAERGEGSLTRHGLEEYVSDCVILLDHRVNDQSSIRRLRIVKYRGSTHGTNEYPFLIDEDGFSVLPVTSLGLNYVSSHERISTGIPRLDTMLSGKGYFRGSTMLVSGTAGTGKTSIAAQFVEAACKREERVLFFTFEESPSQLVRNMRSIGINLEPWVKKGLLQFHATRPTLYGLETHLATSIKLINKFEPNVVILDPINAFVIGENQTEVKTMLLRLVDFLKMKRITAFFTSLTSAGDSMEITDIYISTLIDTWLHLRDIEIGGERNRGLYVLKSRGMAHSNQIREFRLTNHGIELLDVYVGPEGVLTGSARLSQETKDDAEQLLRQQEIGSKQFGLERKREAMEAQIVVLRSEFQAEESDALKVIGIEKARNERFTQDKVKMAKSRRGDVYIKTTGISKKKINI
;
A
#
# COMPACT_ATOMS: atom_id res chain seq x y z
N MET A 1 -13.48 -24.85 27.60
CA MET A 1 -14.89 -24.39 27.70
C MET A 1 -15.47 -23.97 26.35
N GLU A 2 -14.88 -23.06 25.59
CA GLU A 2 -15.43 -22.57 24.30
C GLU A 2 -15.74 -23.68 23.27
N PHE A 3 -14.93 -24.75 23.21
CA PHE A 3 -15.20 -25.91 22.36
C PHE A 3 -16.59 -26.52 22.61
N LEU A 4 -17.03 -26.57 23.86
CA LEU A 4 -18.36 -27.08 24.23
C LEU A 4 -19.45 -26.06 23.93
N VAL A 5 -19.24 -24.79 24.30
CA VAL A 5 -20.22 -23.72 24.07
C VAL A 5 -20.52 -23.58 22.59
N ARG A 6 -19.48 -23.47 21.73
CA ARG A 6 -19.67 -23.39 20.28
C ARG A 6 -20.22 -24.70 19.69
N GLY A 7 -19.85 -25.86 20.26
CA GLY A 7 -20.48 -27.14 19.89
C GLY A 7 -21.97 -27.11 20.09
N ALA A 8 -22.41 -26.67 21.26
CA ALA A 8 -23.81 -26.62 21.62
C ALA A 8 -24.61 -25.55 20.85
N THR A 9 -24.00 -24.40 20.57
CA THR A 9 -24.70 -23.24 19.97
C THR A 9 -24.66 -23.25 18.44
N LEU A 10 -23.51 -23.61 17.83
CA LEU A 10 -23.33 -23.52 16.38
C LEU A 10 -23.55 -24.86 15.66
N TYR A 11 -23.28 -25.97 16.33
CA TYR A 11 -23.32 -27.31 15.72
C TYR A 11 -24.43 -28.20 16.27
N ASN A 12 -25.14 -27.72 17.29
CA ASN A 12 -26.16 -28.50 18.03
C ASN A 12 -25.60 -29.83 18.56
N GLU A 13 -24.34 -29.79 19.05
CA GLU A 13 -23.64 -30.91 19.65
C GLU A 13 -23.52 -30.67 21.16
N PRO A 14 -24.33 -31.32 22.01
CA PRO A 14 -24.25 -31.20 23.45
C PRO A 14 -22.89 -31.68 23.95
N GLY A 15 -22.42 -31.10 25.06
CA GLY A 15 -21.11 -31.38 25.59
C GLY A 15 -21.03 -31.52 27.11
N VAL A 16 -20.12 -32.38 27.54
CA VAL A 16 -19.80 -32.62 28.96
C VAL A 16 -18.45 -32.00 29.29
N PHE A 17 -18.40 -31.24 30.39
CA PHE A 17 -17.17 -30.74 30.98
C PHE A 17 -16.95 -31.38 32.35
N ILE A 18 -15.89 -32.10 32.50
CA ILE A 18 -15.45 -32.67 33.78
C ILE A 18 -14.28 -31.83 34.28
N SER A 19 -14.46 -31.17 35.40
CA SER A 19 -13.39 -30.46 36.10
C SER A 19 -12.88 -31.27 37.28
N PHE A 20 -11.57 -31.31 37.47
CA PHE A 20 -10.95 -31.93 38.62
C PHE A 20 -10.41 -30.89 39.62
N GLU A 21 -10.41 -29.61 39.29
CA GLU A 21 -9.85 -28.55 40.10
C GLU A 21 -10.88 -27.45 40.47
N GLU A 22 -11.61 -26.93 39.46
CA GLU A 22 -12.54 -25.83 39.64
C GLU A 22 -13.98 -26.32 39.84
N THR A 23 -14.72 -25.67 40.72
CA THR A 23 -16.15 -25.96 40.91
C THR A 23 -16.99 -25.41 39.76
N GLU A 24 -18.20 -25.95 39.56
CA GLU A 24 -19.15 -25.47 38.55
C GLU A 24 -19.45 -23.97 38.67
N LYS A 25 -19.49 -23.45 39.92
CA LYS A 25 -19.74 -22.05 40.23
C LYS A 25 -18.60 -21.13 39.75
N GLU A 26 -17.36 -21.55 40.02
CA GLU A 26 -16.16 -20.82 39.59
C GLU A 26 -16.03 -20.82 38.08
N LEU A 27 -16.16 -21.97 37.44
CA LEU A 27 -16.14 -22.07 35.97
C LEU A 27 -17.18 -21.18 35.30
N THR A 28 -18.44 -21.16 35.84
CA THR A 28 -19.50 -20.32 35.32
C THR A 28 -19.17 -18.85 35.42
N ALA A 29 -18.65 -18.43 36.61
CA ALA A 29 -18.23 -17.04 36.82
C ALA A 29 -17.06 -16.62 35.93
N ASN A 30 -16.04 -17.49 35.78
CA ASN A 30 -14.84 -17.21 35.00
C ASN A 30 -15.14 -16.99 33.53
N VAL A 31 -16.02 -17.78 32.91
CA VAL A 31 -16.30 -17.69 31.48
C VAL A 31 -17.43 -16.71 31.14
N ALA A 32 -18.16 -16.19 32.14
CA ALA A 32 -19.16 -15.16 31.92
C ALA A 32 -18.54 -13.87 31.32
N SER A 33 -17.30 -13.54 31.71
CA SER A 33 -16.53 -12.42 31.15
C SER A 33 -16.21 -12.57 29.66
N LEU A 34 -16.23 -13.79 29.14
CA LEU A 34 -16.04 -14.14 27.72
C LEU A 34 -17.36 -14.19 26.94
N GLY A 35 -18.47 -13.74 27.55
CA GLY A 35 -19.79 -13.72 26.91
C GLY A 35 -20.48 -15.08 26.82
N PHE A 36 -20.02 -16.10 27.57
CA PHE A 36 -20.61 -17.44 27.55
C PHE A 36 -21.68 -17.62 28.65
N ASP A 37 -22.95 -17.78 28.25
CA ASP A 37 -24.07 -18.11 29.16
C ASP A 37 -24.13 -19.61 29.43
N LEU A 38 -23.29 -20.10 30.36
CA LEU A 38 -23.32 -21.51 30.75
C LEU A 38 -24.60 -21.88 31.46
N ASN A 39 -25.17 -21.02 32.31
CA ASN A 39 -26.38 -21.32 33.04
C ASN A 39 -27.55 -21.61 32.10
N GLY A 40 -27.71 -20.78 31.05
CA GLY A 40 -28.72 -21.00 30.03
C GLY A 40 -28.50 -22.30 29.24
N LEU A 41 -27.25 -22.65 28.92
CA LEU A 41 -26.92 -23.89 28.20
C LEU A 41 -27.11 -25.17 29.06
N ILE A 42 -26.82 -25.08 30.37
CA ILE A 42 -27.09 -26.16 31.33
C ILE A 42 -28.58 -26.37 31.48
N ALA A 43 -29.38 -25.31 31.67
CA ALA A 43 -30.82 -25.39 31.77
C ALA A 43 -31.47 -26.02 30.53
N GLN A 44 -30.89 -25.77 29.34
CA GLN A 44 -31.33 -26.38 28.06
C GLN A 44 -30.80 -27.81 27.83
N LYS A 45 -30.08 -28.40 28.79
CA LYS A 45 -29.41 -29.71 28.67
C LYS A 45 -28.43 -29.80 27.49
N LYS A 46 -27.83 -28.68 27.10
CA LYS A 46 -26.83 -28.62 26.02
C LYS A 46 -25.42 -28.74 26.55
N ILE A 47 -25.20 -28.38 27.81
CA ILE A 47 -23.93 -28.56 28.51
C ILE A 47 -24.22 -29.23 29.86
N TRP A 48 -23.37 -30.18 30.21
CA TRP A 48 -23.29 -30.79 31.52
C TRP A 48 -21.95 -30.38 32.13
N LEU A 49 -21.97 -29.73 33.31
CA LEU A 49 -20.79 -29.48 34.11
C LEU A 49 -20.78 -30.42 35.30
N GLU A 50 -19.62 -30.96 35.60
CA GLU A 50 -19.43 -31.80 36.76
C GLU A 50 -18.04 -31.59 37.37
N HIS A 51 -17.97 -31.26 38.65
CA HIS A 51 -16.75 -31.22 39.42
C HIS A 51 -16.55 -32.57 40.13
N ILE A 52 -15.43 -33.22 39.85
CA ILE A 52 -15.10 -34.50 40.47
C ILE A 52 -13.92 -34.28 41.39
N HIS A 53 -14.19 -34.23 42.67
CA HIS A 53 -13.15 -34.25 43.68
C HIS A 53 -12.81 -35.67 44.05
N ILE A 54 -11.54 -36.04 43.95
CA ILE A 54 -11.05 -37.37 44.25
C ILE A 54 -10.32 -37.34 45.58
N GLU A 55 -10.89 -37.98 46.60
CA GLU A 55 -10.26 -38.06 47.95
C GLU A 55 -9.32 -39.24 48.01
N ARG A 56 -8.18 -39.05 48.74
CA ARG A 56 -7.16 -40.10 48.95
C ARG A 56 -7.73 -41.41 49.50
N GLY A 57 -8.74 -41.31 50.36
CA GLY A 57 -9.35 -42.48 51.00
C GLY A 57 -10.19 -43.39 50.10
N GLU A 58 -10.70 -42.87 49.01
CA GLU A 58 -11.53 -43.68 48.05
C GLU A 58 -10.69 -44.60 47.18
N ILE A 59 -9.42 -44.25 46.93
CA ILE A 59 -8.51 -45.02 46.07
C ILE A 59 -7.79 -46.10 46.88
N GLU A 60 -7.52 -45.90 48.20
CA GLU A 60 -6.78 -46.82 49.03
C GLU A 60 -7.62 -48.02 49.57
N GLN A 61 -8.96 -47.89 49.58
CA GLN A 61 -9.84 -48.96 50.15
C GLN A 61 -10.01 -50.18 49.26
N SER A 62 -9.76 -50.10 47.98
CA SER A 62 -9.95 -51.24 47.03
C SER A 62 -8.66 -51.99 46.66
N GLY A 63 -7.48 -51.51 47.07
CA GLY A 63 -6.19 -52.19 46.80
C GLY A 63 -5.80 -52.25 45.32
N GLU A 64 -6.66 -51.88 44.41
CA GLU A 64 -6.42 -51.73 42.97
C GLU A 64 -6.82 -50.32 42.56
N TYR A 65 -5.92 -49.61 41.86
CA TYR A 65 -6.19 -48.28 41.32
C TYR A 65 -7.16 -48.43 40.15
N ASP A 66 -8.44 -48.19 40.40
CA ASP A 66 -9.49 -48.36 39.41
C ASP A 66 -10.25 -47.04 39.16
N LEU A 67 -10.29 -46.63 37.90
CA LEU A 67 -11.05 -45.46 37.43
C LEU A 67 -12.51 -45.80 37.08
N GLU A 68 -13.04 -46.97 37.47
CA GLU A 68 -14.38 -47.44 37.10
C GLU A 68 -15.46 -46.42 37.55
N GLY A 69 -15.34 -45.88 38.78
CA GLY A 69 -16.24 -44.86 39.28
C GLY A 69 -16.29 -43.60 38.39
N LEU A 70 -15.13 -43.17 37.90
CA LEU A 70 -15.02 -42.05 36.94
C LEU A 70 -15.70 -42.39 35.62
N PHE A 71 -15.49 -43.59 35.07
CA PHE A 71 -16.17 -44.01 33.85
C PHE A 71 -17.68 -44.05 33.97
N ILE A 72 -18.24 -44.50 35.11
CA ILE A 72 -19.67 -44.51 35.40
C ILE A 72 -20.22 -43.07 35.40
N ARG A 73 -19.55 -42.15 36.07
CA ARG A 73 -19.98 -40.75 36.13
C ARG A 73 -19.93 -40.07 34.76
N ILE A 74 -18.84 -40.21 34.02
CA ILE A 74 -18.73 -39.64 32.66
C ILE A 74 -19.81 -40.31 31.74
N HIS A 75 -20.04 -41.62 31.88
CA HIS A 75 -21.08 -42.30 31.11
C HIS A 75 -22.46 -41.75 31.37
N HIS A 76 -22.81 -41.58 32.65
CA HIS A 76 -24.09 -40.97 33.03
C HIS A 76 -24.26 -39.56 32.46
N ALA A 77 -23.22 -38.71 32.55
CA ALA A 77 -23.26 -37.38 31.99
C ALA A 77 -23.47 -37.38 30.46
N ILE A 78 -22.74 -38.25 29.74
CA ILE A 78 -22.86 -38.39 28.28
C ILE A 78 -24.27 -38.80 27.88
N GLU A 79 -24.81 -39.86 28.51
CA GLU A 79 -26.14 -40.40 28.16
C GLU A 79 -27.29 -39.41 28.53
N SER A 80 -27.14 -38.71 29.67
CA SER A 80 -28.17 -37.78 30.19
C SER A 80 -28.51 -36.63 29.24
N ILE A 81 -27.54 -36.15 28.45
CA ILE A 81 -27.70 -35.04 27.50
C ILE A 81 -27.45 -35.46 26.05
N GLY A 82 -27.11 -36.73 25.80
CA GLY A 82 -26.73 -37.20 24.47
C GLY A 82 -25.46 -36.52 23.93
N ALA A 83 -24.44 -36.35 24.78
CA ALA A 83 -23.24 -35.55 24.48
C ALA A 83 -22.47 -36.13 23.28
N LYS A 84 -21.98 -35.21 22.46
CA LYS A 84 -21.05 -35.47 21.34
C LYS A 84 -19.62 -34.98 21.61
N ARG A 85 -19.47 -34.09 22.60
CA ARG A 85 -18.20 -33.49 23.00
C ARG A 85 -17.94 -33.70 24.48
N VAL A 86 -16.70 -34.01 24.83
CA VAL A 86 -16.26 -34.18 26.22
C VAL A 86 -14.98 -33.37 26.44
N VAL A 87 -14.88 -32.70 27.58
CA VAL A 87 -13.65 -32.03 28.03
C VAL A 87 -13.31 -32.55 29.41
N LEU A 88 -12.04 -32.92 29.61
CA LEU A 88 -11.47 -33.33 30.90
C LEU A 88 -10.36 -32.32 31.28
N ASP A 89 -10.54 -31.61 32.40
CA ASP A 89 -9.69 -30.46 32.79
C ASP A 89 -9.38 -30.47 34.30
N THR A 90 -8.14 -30.66 34.78
CA THR A 90 -6.96 -31.13 34.06
C THR A 90 -6.68 -32.60 34.41
N ILE A 91 -6.09 -33.33 33.49
CA ILE A 91 -5.84 -34.74 33.70
C ILE A 91 -4.76 -35.01 34.78
N GLU A 92 -3.87 -34.04 35.02
CA GLU A 92 -2.84 -34.12 36.06
C GLU A 92 -3.41 -34.28 37.45
N SER A 93 -4.49 -33.63 37.78
CA SER A 93 -5.13 -33.75 39.09
C SER A 93 -5.66 -35.14 39.33
N LEU A 94 -6.12 -35.85 38.25
CA LEU A 94 -6.48 -37.25 38.32
C LEU A 94 -5.25 -38.14 38.56
N PHE A 95 -4.11 -37.78 38.00
CA PHE A 95 -2.90 -38.63 38.00
C PHE A 95 -1.95 -38.35 39.14
N SER A 96 -2.10 -37.25 39.86
CA SER A 96 -1.26 -36.92 41.02
C SER A 96 -1.27 -37.99 42.13
N TRP A 97 -2.29 -38.83 42.13
CA TRP A 97 -2.49 -39.89 43.08
C TRP A 97 -1.97 -41.27 42.64
N LEU A 98 -1.60 -41.44 41.35
CA LEU A 98 -1.13 -42.69 40.80
C LEU A 98 0.41 -42.78 40.94
N PRO A 99 0.96 -43.69 41.78
CA PRO A 99 2.39 -43.69 42.10
C PRO A 99 3.28 -44.23 40.97
N ASN A 100 2.69 -44.90 39.96
CA ASN A 100 3.46 -45.57 38.92
C ASN A 100 3.08 -45.06 37.51
N PRO A 101 4.02 -44.47 36.75
CA PRO A 101 3.79 -44.01 35.38
C PRO A 101 3.28 -45.06 34.40
N LEU A 102 3.59 -46.36 34.64
CA LEU A 102 3.12 -47.46 33.79
C LEU A 102 1.62 -47.70 33.99
N ILE A 103 1.12 -47.65 35.22
CA ILE A 103 -0.31 -47.77 35.52
C ILE A 103 -1.04 -46.58 34.90
N LEU A 104 -0.54 -45.39 35.08
CA LEU A 104 -1.05 -44.18 34.50
C LEU A 104 -1.26 -44.30 32.98
N ARG A 105 -0.25 -44.82 32.28
CA ARG A 105 -0.33 -45.01 30.82
C ARG A 105 -1.42 -46.03 30.41
N VAL A 106 -1.58 -47.07 31.15
CA VAL A 106 -2.59 -48.11 30.87
C VAL A 106 -4.00 -47.53 31.07
N GLU A 107 -4.22 -46.87 32.20
CA GLU A 107 -5.54 -46.27 32.52
C GLU A 107 -5.90 -45.11 31.58
N LEU A 108 -4.98 -44.24 31.23
CA LEU A 108 -5.20 -43.18 30.25
C LEU A 108 -5.59 -43.76 28.88
N ARG A 109 -4.89 -44.82 28.45
CA ARG A 109 -5.21 -45.51 27.19
C ARG A 109 -6.58 -46.18 27.27
N ARG A 110 -6.94 -46.75 28.41
CA ARG A 110 -8.26 -47.37 28.67
C ARG A 110 -9.37 -46.31 28.55
N LEU A 111 -9.19 -45.15 29.22
CA LEU A 111 -10.11 -44.02 29.19
C LEU A 111 -10.34 -43.51 27.77
N LEU A 112 -9.26 -43.20 27.03
CA LEU A 112 -9.36 -42.71 25.67
C LEU A 112 -10.00 -43.72 24.70
N ASN A 113 -9.65 -44.98 24.80
CA ASN A 113 -10.28 -46.03 23.99
C ASN A 113 -11.77 -46.21 24.32
N TRP A 114 -12.15 -46.03 25.57
CA TRP A 114 -13.53 -46.08 26.01
C TRP A 114 -14.33 -44.88 25.46
N LEU A 115 -13.81 -43.62 25.54
CA LEU A 115 -14.40 -42.44 24.98
C LEU A 115 -14.56 -42.54 23.44
N LYS A 116 -13.55 -43.09 22.76
CA LYS A 116 -13.65 -43.37 21.31
C LYS A 116 -14.78 -44.34 20.97
N ARG A 117 -14.95 -45.38 21.75
CA ARG A 117 -16.09 -46.35 21.55
C ARG A 117 -17.44 -45.72 21.79
N LYS A 118 -17.52 -44.68 22.62
CA LYS A 118 -18.75 -43.87 22.81
C LYS A 118 -18.99 -42.91 21.65
N GLY A 119 -18.09 -42.76 20.72
CA GLY A 119 -18.24 -41.86 19.55
C GLY A 119 -18.24 -40.36 19.87
N VAL A 120 -17.62 -39.97 20.99
CA VAL A 120 -17.49 -38.57 21.40
C VAL A 120 -16.13 -38.01 21.01
N THR A 121 -16.12 -36.70 20.63
CA THR A 121 -14.88 -35.95 20.44
C THR A 121 -14.41 -35.43 21.80
N THR A 122 -13.21 -35.83 22.21
CA THR A 122 -12.70 -35.50 23.53
C THR A 122 -11.50 -34.58 23.47
N ILE A 123 -11.52 -33.50 24.28
CA ILE A 123 -10.36 -32.66 24.58
C ILE A 123 -9.94 -32.95 26.03
N ILE A 124 -8.65 -33.19 26.18
CA ILE A 124 -8.00 -33.35 27.50
C ILE A 124 -6.98 -32.24 27.62
N THR A 125 -7.05 -31.45 28.68
CA THR A 125 -6.01 -30.48 29.02
C THR A 125 -4.97 -31.12 29.89
N ALA A 126 -3.70 -30.79 29.63
CA ALA A 126 -2.55 -31.28 30.32
C ALA A 126 -1.49 -30.21 30.51
N GLU A 127 -0.79 -30.22 31.62
CA GLU A 127 0.31 -29.30 31.91
C GLU A 127 1.57 -29.69 31.12
N ARG A 128 2.34 -28.66 30.74
CA ARG A 128 3.64 -28.86 30.13
C ARG A 128 4.67 -29.35 31.14
N GLY A 129 5.47 -30.35 30.74
CA GLY A 129 6.59 -30.84 31.53
C GLY A 129 7.89 -30.07 31.29
N GLU A 130 8.85 -30.20 32.22
CA GLU A 130 10.21 -29.71 32.02
C GLU A 130 10.93 -30.59 31.00
N GLY A 131 11.19 -30.04 29.79
CA GLY A 131 11.88 -30.79 28.71
C GLY A 131 11.02 -31.80 27.94
N SER A 132 9.71 -31.92 28.27
CA SER A 132 8.75 -32.79 27.58
C SER A 132 7.50 -31.98 27.19
N LEU A 133 6.68 -32.49 26.25
CA LEU A 133 5.45 -31.83 25.82
C LEU A 133 4.38 -31.80 26.89
N THR A 134 4.28 -32.92 27.65
CA THR A 134 3.38 -33.04 28.80
C THR A 134 4.17 -33.43 30.04
N ARG A 135 3.65 -33.21 31.22
CA ARG A 135 4.34 -33.46 32.49
C ARG A 135 4.80 -34.93 32.65
N HIS A 136 3.99 -35.86 32.18
CA HIS A 136 4.27 -37.30 32.25
C HIS A 136 4.79 -37.89 30.95
N GLY A 137 4.79 -37.14 29.83
CA GLY A 137 5.26 -37.58 28.53
C GLY A 137 4.47 -38.73 27.90
N LEU A 138 3.26 -38.98 28.38
CA LEU A 138 2.43 -40.14 28.02
C LEU A 138 1.24 -39.78 27.14
N GLU A 139 0.61 -38.67 27.43
CA GLU A 139 -0.64 -38.19 26.81
C GLU A 139 -0.48 -38.00 25.32
N GLU A 140 0.67 -37.53 24.89
CA GLU A 140 1.02 -37.33 23.48
C GLU A 140 1.06 -38.61 22.65
N TYR A 141 1.35 -39.75 23.29
CA TYR A 141 1.42 -41.05 22.57
C TYR A 141 0.03 -41.66 22.31
N VAL A 142 -0.92 -41.42 23.20
CA VAL A 142 -2.24 -42.02 23.15
C VAL A 142 -3.28 -41.19 22.42
N SER A 143 -3.10 -39.87 22.39
CA SER A 143 -4.01 -38.95 21.70
C SER A 143 -3.83 -38.96 20.18
N ASP A 144 -4.90 -38.64 19.44
CA ASP A 144 -4.85 -38.55 17.98
C ASP A 144 -4.33 -37.20 17.50
N CYS A 145 -4.61 -36.14 18.26
CA CYS A 145 -4.15 -34.79 18.02
C CYS A 145 -3.49 -34.21 19.28
N VAL A 146 -2.36 -33.55 19.11
CA VAL A 146 -1.67 -32.81 20.18
C VAL A 146 -1.48 -31.39 19.77
N ILE A 147 -2.06 -30.48 20.54
CA ILE A 147 -1.99 -29.03 20.36
C ILE A 147 -1.19 -28.47 21.54
N LEU A 148 -0.06 -27.85 21.25
CA LEU A 148 0.76 -27.17 22.25
C LEU A 148 0.37 -25.70 22.29
N LEU A 149 0.01 -25.20 23.48
CA LEU A 149 -0.15 -23.79 23.77
C LEU A 149 1.08 -23.32 24.56
N ASP A 150 1.69 -22.26 24.09
CA ASP A 150 2.91 -21.70 24.67
C ASP A 150 2.70 -20.20 24.97
N HIS A 151 3.18 -19.77 26.12
CA HIS A 151 3.14 -18.40 26.58
C HIS A 151 4.56 -17.97 26.91
N ARG A 152 5.13 -17.09 26.09
CA ARG A 152 6.48 -16.55 26.24
C ARG A 152 6.42 -15.09 26.63
N VAL A 153 7.30 -14.66 27.48
CA VAL A 153 7.51 -13.27 27.81
C VAL A 153 8.94 -12.91 27.39
N ASN A 154 9.05 -12.03 26.40
CA ASN A 154 10.33 -11.48 25.92
C ASN A 154 10.30 -9.98 26.16
N ASP A 155 11.31 -9.42 26.84
CA ASP A 155 11.47 -7.99 27.09
C ASP A 155 10.16 -7.26 27.46
N GLN A 156 9.40 -7.84 28.43
CA GLN A 156 8.09 -7.36 28.91
C GLN A 156 6.91 -7.57 27.93
N SER A 157 7.14 -8.04 26.71
CA SER A 157 6.09 -8.40 25.75
C SER A 157 5.65 -9.85 25.91
N SER A 158 4.34 -10.04 26.06
CA SER A 158 3.72 -11.38 26.19
C SER A 158 3.24 -11.88 24.84
N ILE A 159 3.67 -13.08 24.46
CA ILE A 159 3.31 -13.71 23.20
C ILE A 159 2.70 -15.09 23.47
N ARG A 160 1.49 -15.33 22.98
CA ARG A 160 0.82 -16.63 23.03
C ARG A 160 0.87 -17.28 21.66
N ARG A 161 1.34 -18.54 21.61
CA ARG A 161 1.50 -19.32 20.37
C ARG A 161 0.87 -20.68 20.50
N LEU A 162 0.24 -21.14 19.43
CA LEU A 162 -0.31 -22.48 19.28
C LEU A 162 0.48 -23.22 18.21
N ARG A 163 0.82 -24.51 18.47
CA ARG A 163 1.43 -25.40 17.49
C ARG A 163 0.72 -26.76 17.49
N ILE A 164 0.39 -27.26 16.32
CA ILE A 164 -0.07 -28.64 16.17
C ILE A 164 1.20 -29.51 16.09
N VAL A 165 1.42 -30.30 17.15
CA VAL A 165 2.58 -31.17 17.25
C VAL A 165 2.34 -32.48 16.50
N LYS A 166 1.08 -32.94 16.53
CA LYS A 166 0.67 -34.21 15.95
C LYS A 166 -0.80 -34.14 15.56
N TYR A 167 -1.13 -34.73 14.41
CA TYR A 167 -2.50 -35.00 14.02
C TYR A 167 -2.55 -36.26 13.15
N ARG A 168 -3.11 -37.34 13.71
CA ARG A 168 -3.19 -38.64 13.01
C ARG A 168 -4.28 -38.56 11.93
N GLY A 169 -3.96 -39.11 10.76
CA GLY A 169 -4.92 -39.23 9.65
C GLY A 169 -5.15 -37.97 8.85
N SER A 170 -4.41 -36.88 9.13
CA SER A 170 -4.52 -35.62 8.36
C SER A 170 -3.15 -34.92 8.25
N THR A 171 -2.94 -34.22 7.16
CA THR A 171 -1.87 -33.23 7.04
C THR A 171 -2.19 -32.01 7.90
N HIS A 172 -1.20 -31.40 8.50
CA HIS A 172 -1.37 -30.21 9.33
C HIS A 172 -0.18 -29.27 9.18
N GLY A 173 -0.40 -27.98 9.49
CA GLY A 173 0.67 -27.00 9.57
C GLY A 173 1.59 -27.27 10.77
N THR A 174 2.91 -27.24 10.56
CA THR A 174 3.92 -27.49 11.61
C THR A 174 4.43 -26.21 12.27
N ASN A 175 4.01 -25.04 11.75
CA ASN A 175 4.42 -23.74 12.26
C ASN A 175 3.73 -23.40 13.59
N GLU A 176 4.27 -22.40 14.28
CA GLU A 176 3.63 -21.77 15.43
C GLU A 176 2.64 -20.69 14.93
N TYR A 177 1.44 -20.69 15.49
CA TYR A 177 0.37 -19.73 15.15
C TYR A 177 0.08 -18.85 16.37
N PRO A 178 0.04 -17.53 16.22
CA PRO A 178 -0.40 -16.66 17.31
C PRO A 178 -1.88 -16.88 17.61
N PHE A 179 -2.23 -16.78 18.88
CA PHE A 179 -3.62 -16.81 19.32
C PHE A 179 -3.91 -15.73 20.35
N LEU A 180 -5.16 -15.30 20.39
CA LEU A 180 -5.70 -14.38 21.38
C LEU A 180 -6.75 -15.06 22.23
N ILE A 181 -6.86 -14.63 23.48
CA ILE A 181 -8.00 -14.90 24.37
C ILE A 181 -8.53 -13.53 24.76
N ASP A 182 -9.71 -13.20 24.31
CA ASP A 182 -10.37 -11.92 24.56
C ASP A 182 -11.89 -12.10 24.74
N GLU A 183 -12.63 -11.02 24.75
CA GLU A 183 -14.09 -11.00 24.89
C GLU A 183 -14.88 -11.81 23.84
N ASP A 184 -14.27 -12.08 22.68
CA ASP A 184 -14.87 -12.92 21.63
C ASP A 184 -14.43 -14.41 21.76
N GLY A 185 -13.65 -14.76 22.79
CA GLY A 185 -13.13 -16.09 23.07
C GLY A 185 -11.73 -16.35 22.55
N PHE A 186 -11.47 -17.58 22.08
CA PHE A 186 -10.18 -18.07 21.63
C PHE A 186 -10.05 -17.92 20.11
N SER A 187 -9.18 -17.04 19.67
CA SER A 187 -8.96 -16.75 18.25
C SER A 187 -7.58 -17.20 17.80
N VAL A 188 -7.49 -18.09 16.82
CA VAL A 188 -6.23 -18.53 16.19
C VAL A 188 -6.11 -17.88 14.81
N LEU A 189 -4.91 -17.40 14.50
CA LEU A 189 -4.64 -16.77 13.22
C LEU A 189 -3.69 -17.64 12.38
N PRO A 190 -4.21 -18.36 11.37
CA PRO A 190 -3.41 -19.22 10.51
C PRO A 190 -2.61 -18.44 9.44
N VAL A 191 -2.01 -17.29 9.82
CA VAL A 191 -1.36 -16.36 8.89
C VAL A 191 -0.05 -16.90 8.30
N THR A 192 0.51 -17.95 8.90
CA THR A 192 1.77 -18.55 8.45
C THR A 192 1.63 -19.42 7.19
N SER A 193 0.40 -19.68 6.74
CA SER A 193 0.10 -20.53 5.59
C SER A 193 -0.45 -19.75 4.37
N LEU A 194 -0.41 -18.42 4.41
CA LEU A 194 -0.86 -17.59 3.28
C LEU A 194 0.12 -17.77 2.10
N GLY A 195 -0.38 -18.32 1.01
CA GLY A 195 0.37 -18.46 -0.23
C GLY A 195 0.21 -17.22 -1.12
N LEU A 196 1.03 -17.13 -2.19
CA LEU A 196 0.98 -16.03 -3.17
C LEU A 196 -0.19 -16.15 -4.16
N ASN A 197 -1.18 -17.02 -3.90
CA ASN A 197 -2.31 -17.27 -4.78
C ASN A 197 -3.42 -16.23 -4.58
N TYR A 198 -3.18 -14.99 -4.98
CA TYR A 198 -4.20 -13.93 -5.02
C TYR A 198 -4.34 -13.34 -6.42
N VAL A 199 -5.57 -12.96 -6.78
CA VAL A 199 -5.84 -12.30 -8.06
C VAL A 199 -5.62 -10.79 -7.91
N SER A 200 -4.69 -10.24 -8.68
CA SER A 200 -4.44 -8.79 -8.73
C SER A 200 -5.57 -8.04 -9.44
N SER A 201 -5.95 -6.88 -8.93
CA SER A 201 -6.92 -5.99 -9.57
C SER A 201 -6.26 -5.11 -10.60
N HIS A 202 -6.94 -4.88 -11.74
CA HIS A 202 -6.55 -3.86 -12.73
C HIS A 202 -7.23 -2.50 -12.49
N GLU A 203 -8.14 -2.43 -11.53
CA GLU A 203 -8.83 -1.19 -11.17
C GLU A 203 -7.87 -0.20 -10.55
N ARG A 204 -8.01 1.07 -10.96
CA ARG A 204 -7.21 2.18 -10.47
C ARG A 204 -8.08 3.10 -9.62
N ILE A 205 -7.55 3.55 -8.52
CA ILE A 205 -8.22 4.43 -7.57
C ILE A 205 -7.42 5.71 -7.36
N SER A 206 -8.10 6.85 -7.38
CA SER A 206 -7.46 8.16 -7.18
C SER A 206 -6.81 8.26 -5.81
N THR A 207 -5.65 8.90 -5.77
CA THR A 207 -4.92 9.24 -4.55
C THR A 207 -5.59 10.36 -3.74
N GLY A 208 -6.53 11.10 -4.34
CA GLY A 208 -7.10 12.33 -3.80
C GLY A 208 -6.27 13.58 -4.12
N ILE A 209 -5.14 13.43 -4.82
CA ILE A 209 -4.26 14.51 -5.24
C ILE A 209 -4.13 14.42 -6.77
N PRO A 210 -4.83 15.27 -7.55
CA PRO A 210 -4.91 15.12 -9.01
C PRO A 210 -3.56 15.10 -9.72
N ARG A 211 -2.60 15.91 -9.26
CA ARG A 211 -1.25 15.92 -9.85
C ARG A 211 -0.44 14.66 -9.50
N LEU A 212 -0.67 14.05 -8.33
CA LEU A 212 -0.08 12.75 -8.00
C LEU A 212 -0.67 11.64 -8.87
N ASP A 213 -1.98 11.67 -9.12
CA ASP A 213 -2.61 10.75 -10.06
C ASP A 213 -1.97 10.86 -11.46
N THR A 214 -1.67 12.08 -11.92
CA THR A 214 -0.95 12.32 -13.18
C THR A 214 0.46 11.72 -13.15
N MET A 215 1.20 11.87 -12.05
CA MET A 215 2.52 11.26 -11.88
C MET A 215 2.48 9.72 -11.90
N LEU A 216 1.32 9.15 -11.57
CA LEU A 216 1.03 7.71 -11.58
C LEU A 216 0.19 7.31 -12.81
N SER A 217 0.57 7.77 -14.01
CA SER A 217 -0.11 7.47 -15.29
C SER A 217 -1.58 7.94 -15.35
N GLY A 218 -1.93 9.00 -14.63
CA GLY A 218 -3.22 9.69 -14.71
C GLY A 218 -4.38 9.05 -13.92
N LYS A 219 -4.16 7.95 -13.20
CA LYS A 219 -5.24 7.18 -12.59
C LYS A 219 -5.05 6.81 -11.10
N GLY A 220 -3.95 7.21 -10.46
CA GLY A 220 -3.66 6.91 -9.06
C GLY A 220 -3.16 5.47 -8.82
N TYR A 221 -3.52 4.84 -7.69
CA TYR A 221 -3.05 3.52 -7.25
C TYR A 221 -3.84 2.36 -7.85
N PHE A 222 -3.27 1.16 -7.87
CA PHE A 222 -4.04 -0.07 -8.09
C PHE A 222 -4.82 -0.45 -6.83
N ARG A 223 -6.08 -0.85 -6.99
CA ARG A 223 -6.89 -1.40 -5.88
C ARG A 223 -6.27 -2.70 -5.35
N GLY A 224 -6.17 -2.84 -4.03
CA GLY A 224 -5.55 -4.01 -3.39
C GLY A 224 -4.02 -4.02 -3.45
N SER A 225 -3.38 -2.91 -3.88
CA SER A 225 -1.92 -2.74 -3.82
C SER A 225 -1.47 -2.16 -2.48
N THR A 226 -0.17 -2.24 -2.24
CA THR A 226 0.48 -1.73 -1.03
C THR A 226 1.30 -0.49 -1.36
N MET A 227 1.01 0.64 -0.70
CA MET A 227 1.72 1.89 -0.84
C MET A 227 2.55 2.19 0.40
N LEU A 228 3.67 2.87 0.19
CA LEU A 228 4.54 3.41 1.24
C LEU A 228 4.81 4.88 0.98
N VAL A 229 4.67 5.70 2.01
CA VAL A 229 5.18 7.07 2.03
C VAL A 229 6.27 7.17 3.08
N SER A 230 7.51 7.39 2.64
CA SER A 230 8.66 7.57 3.52
C SER A 230 9.11 9.04 3.57
N GLY A 231 9.82 9.40 4.62
CA GLY A 231 10.39 10.75 4.80
C GLY A 231 10.67 11.06 6.25
N THR A 232 11.43 12.14 6.50
CA THR A 232 11.75 12.61 7.86
C THR A 232 10.51 13.08 8.62
N ALA A 233 10.65 13.29 9.93
CA ALA A 233 9.56 13.82 10.75
C ALA A 233 9.10 15.20 10.24
N GLY A 234 7.77 15.45 10.25
CA GLY A 234 7.19 16.74 9.85
C GLY A 234 7.08 16.97 8.33
N THR A 235 7.47 16.03 7.47
CA THR A 235 7.39 16.20 6.00
C THR A 235 5.96 16.09 5.42
N GLY A 236 4.97 15.60 6.19
CA GLY A 236 3.57 15.52 5.74
C GLY A 236 3.11 14.13 5.29
N LYS A 237 3.78 13.06 5.74
CA LYS A 237 3.40 11.66 5.45
C LYS A 237 1.95 11.35 5.83
N THR A 238 1.59 11.66 7.08
CA THR A 238 0.22 11.51 7.62
C THR A 238 -0.79 12.33 6.83
N SER A 239 -0.40 13.50 6.31
CA SER A 239 -1.29 14.33 5.50
C SER A 239 -1.63 13.68 4.15
N ILE A 240 -0.65 13.01 3.49
CA ILE A 240 -0.92 12.22 2.28
C ILE A 240 -1.85 11.04 2.58
N ALA A 241 -1.60 10.34 3.69
CA ALA A 241 -2.48 9.26 4.13
C ALA A 241 -3.91 9.75 4.37
N ALA A 242 -4.08 10.87 5.08
CA ALA A 242 -5.39 11.47 5.37
C ALA A 242 -6.12 11.97 4.09
N GLN A 243 -5.39 12.52 3.12
CA GLN A 243 -5.96 12.90 1.83
C GLN A 243 -6.47 11.69 1.05
N PHE A 244 -5.73 10.58 1.08
CA PHE A 244 -6.16 9.32 0.48
C PHE A 244 -7.38 8.74 1.21
N VAL A 245 -7.42 8.81 2.55
CA VAL A 245 -8.59 8.42 3.37
C VAL A 245 -9.82 9.22 2.95
N GLU A 246 -9.70 10.55 2.84
CA GLU A 246 -10.81 11.40 2.41
C GLU A 246 -11.31 11.02 1.01
N ALA A 247 -10.39 10.76 0.07
CA ALA A 247 -10.74 10.32 -1.27
C ALA A 247 -11.41 8.94 -1.29
N ALA A 248 -10.97 8.01 -0.45
CA ALA A 248 -11.60 6.69 -0.30
C ALA A 248 -13.02 6.81 0.27
N CYS A 249 -13.20 7.59 1.35
CA CYS A 249 -14.50 7.81 1.94
C CYS A 249 -15.47 8.56 1.01
N LYS A 250 -14.99 9.45 0.15
CA LYS A 250 -15.80 10.09 -0.93
C LYS A 250 -16.30 9.07 -1.96
N ARG A 251 -15.59 7.94 -2.14
CA ARG A 251 -16.02 6.79 -2.95
C ARG A 251 -16.89 5.79 -2.17
N GLU A 252 -17.32 6.15 -0.94
CA GLU A 252 -18.09 5.31 -0.02
C GLU A 252 -17.35 4.04 0.43
N GLU A 253 -16.02 4.06 0.36
CA GLU A 253 -15.17 2.98 0.83
C GLU A 253 -14.94 3.07 2.35
N ARG A 254 -14.95 1.91 3.03
CA ARG A 254 -14.62 1.82 4.45
C ARG A 254 -13.11 1.84 4.65
N VAL A 255 -12.65 2.66 5.58
CA VAL A 255 -11.24 2.85 5.89
C VAL A 255 -10.98 2.54 7.36
N LEU A 256 -10.03 1.65 7.62
CA LEU A 256 -9.52 1.38 8.97
C LEU A 256 -8.13 2.02 9.11
N PHE A 257 -8.00 2.95 10.05
CA PHE A 257 -6.78 3.72 10.28
C PHE A 257 -6.13 3.31 11.61
N PHE A 258 -5.01 2.61 11.54
CA PHE A 258 -4.17 2.33 12.69
C PHE A 258 -3.21 3.50 12.92
N THR A 259 -3.32 4.13 14.08
CA THR A 259 -2.40 5.20 14.52
C THR A 259 -1.61 4.75 15.74
N PHE A 260 -0.29 4.91 15.70
CA PHE A 260 0.62 4.42 16.71
C PHE A 260 1.27 5.54 17.55
N GLU A 261 1.20 6.77 17.07
CA GLU A 261 1.83 7.93 17.70
C GLU A 261 0.82 9.00 18.15
N GLU A 262 -0.21 9.26 17.35
CA GLU A 262 -1.21 10.30 17.61
C GLU A 262 -2.56 9.71 18.01
N SER A 263 -3.29 10.42 18.87
CA SER A 263 -4.68 10.05 19.17
C SER A 263 -5.61 10.41 17.99
N PRO A 264 -6.75 9.71 17.81
CA PRO A 264 -7.71 10.02 16.75
C PRO A 264 -8.19 11.47 16.76
N SER A 265 -8.42 12.04 17.94
CA SER A 265 -8.86 13.43 18.09
C SER A 265 -7.78 14.44 17.66
N GLN A 266 -6.51 14.17 17.99
CA GLN A 266 -5.38 14.99 17.52
C GLN A 266 -5.26 14.93 16.01
N LEU A 267 -5.30 13.72 15.43
CA LEU A 267 -5.19 13.51 13.99
C LEU A 267 -6.31 14.23 13.23
N VAL A 268 -7.57 14.08 13.64
CA VAL A 268 -8.71 14.78 13.03
C VAL A 268 -8.55 16.29 13.11
N ARG A 269 -8.14 16.82 14.29
CA ARG A 269 -7.89 18.26 14.46
C ARG A 269 -6.75 18.76 13.57
N ASN A 270 -5.63 18.04 13.54
CA ASN A 270 -4.45 18.42 12.77
C ASN A 270 -4.75 18.39 11.26
N MET A 271 -5.47 17.40 10.76
CA MET A 271 -5.86 17.33 9.35
C MET A 271 -6.85 18.42 8.96
N ARG A 272 -7.76 18.78 9.86
CA ARG A 272 -8.71 19.89 9.64
C ARG A 272 -8.01 21.23 9.46
N SER A 273 -6.87 21.46 10.15
CA SER A 273 -6.10 22.71 10.02
C SER A 273 -5.51 22.93 8.61
N ILE A 274 -5.37 21.87 7.83
CA ILE A 274 -4.89 21.89 6.45
C ILE A 274 -6.01 21.58 5.43
N GLY A 275 -7.27 21.77 5.81
CA GLY A 275 -8.41 21.61 4.91
C GLY A 275 -8.88 20.18 4.67
N ILE A 276 -8.30 19.17 5.32
CA ILE A 276 -8.73 17.77 5.22
C ILE A 276 -9.69 17.45 6.37
N ASN A 277 -10.98 17.28 6.07
CA ASN A 277 -12.00 17.06 7.09
C ASN A 277 -12.39 15.58 7.21
N LEU A 278 -11.85 14.91 8.21
CA LEU A 278 -12.10 13.49 8.48
C LEU A 278 -13.34 13.23 9.36
N GLU A 279 -13.82 14.23 10.10
CA GLU A 279 -14.90 14.08 11.07
C GLU A 279 -16.23 13.55 10.48
N PRO A 280 -16.69 14.03 9.30
CA PRO A 280 -17.92 13.52 8.69
C PRO A 280 -17.85 12.02 8.38
N TRP A 281 -16.67 11.51 8.02
CA TRP A 281 -16.47 10.12 7.65
C TRP A 281 -16.49 9.20 8.87
N VAL A 282 -15.96 9.68 10.01
CA VAL A 282 -16.08 8.99 11.31
C VAL A 282 -17.56 8.90 11.70
N LYS A 283 -18.31 10.01 11.61
CA LYS A 283 -19.75 10.05 11.95
C LYS A 283 -20.61 9.15 11.05
N LYS A 284 -20.21 9.00 9.78
CA LYS A 284 -20.88 8.09 8.83
C LYS A 284 -20.50 6.61 9.02
N GLY A 285 -19.53 6.30 9.90
CA GLY A 285 -19.02 4.93 10.07
C GLY A 285 -18.16 4.42 8.91
N LEU A 286 -17.75 5.29 7.97
CA LEU A 286 -16.84 4.95 6.87
C LEU A 286 -15.37 4.96 7.30
N LEU A 287 -15.01 5.77 8.30
CA LEU A 287 -13.67 5.84 8.87
C LEU A 287 -13.69 5.38 10.32
N GLN A 288 -12.93 4.33 10.61
CA GLN A 288 -12.70 3.87 11.98
C GLN A 288 -11.20 4.00 12.32
N PHE A 289 -10.91 4.56 13.50
CA PHE A 289 -9.56 4.63 14.03
C PHE A 289 -9.32 3.53 15.04
N HIS A 290 -8.12 2.96 15.01
CA HIS A 290 -7.59 2.13 16.07
C HIS A 290 -6.27 2.71 16.56
N ALA A 291 -6.28 3.33 17.73
CA ALA A 291 -5.11 3.94 18.33
C ALA A 291 -4.51 3.00 19.39
N THR A 292 -3.25 2.64 19.24
CA THR A 292 -2.53 1.78 20.19
C THR A 292 -1.04 2.09 20.15
N ARG A 293 -0.37 1.92 21.30
CA ARG A 293 1.10 1.98 21.33
C ARG A 293 1.67 0.59 21.06
N PRO A 294 2.61 0.44 20.12
CA PRO A 294 3.21 -0.88 19.82
C PRO A 294 3.88 -1.56 21.02
N THR A 295 4.37 -0.76 21.98
CA THR A 295 5.01 -1.25 23.22
C THR A 295 4.05 -1.91 24.22
N LEU A 296 2.72 -1.84 24.01
CA LEU A 296 1.74 -2.45 24.91
C LEU A 296 1.66 -3.98 24.73
N TYR A 297 1.95 -4.48 23.56
CA TYR A 297 1.82 -5.91 23.22
C TYR A 297 2.95 -6.31 22.27
N GLY A 298 3.28 -7.62 22.23
CA GLY A 298 4.20 -8.16 21.22
C GLY A 298 3.63 -8.12 19.80
N LEU A 299 4.51 -8.17 18.81
CA LEU A 299 4.18 -8.05 17.37
C LEU A 299 3.06 -9.01 16.92
N GLU A 300 3.09 -10.26 17.39
CA GLU A 300 2.10 -11.28 17.04
C GLU A 300 0.71 -10.91 17.56
N THR A 301 0.62 -10.28 18.74
CA THR A 301 -0.65 -9.79 19.29
C THR A 301 -1.17 -8.62 18.47
N HIS A 302 -0.30 -7.70 18.05
CA HIS A 302 -0.68 -6.61 17.14
C HIS A 302 -1.19 -7.12 15.81
N LEU A 303 -0.50 -8.12 15.21
CA LEU A 303 -0.95 -8.76 13.97
C LEU A 303 -2.33 -9.39 14.15
N ALA A 304 -2.50 -10.15 15.23
CA ALA A 304 -3.74 -10.82 15.57
C ALA A 304 -4.91 -9.83 15.72
N THR A 305 -4.69 -8.78 16.51
CA THR A 305 -5.68 -7.72 16.73
C THR A 305 -6.01 -6.99 15.43
N SER A 306 -5.00 -6.68 14.62
CA SER A 306 -5.21 -6.02 13.32
C SER A 306 -6.09 -6.88 12.40
N ILE A 307 -5.80 -8.18 12.27
CA ILE A 307 -6.58 -9.10 11.45
C ILE A 307 -8.00 -9.26 11.97
N LYS A 308 -8.19 -9.34 13.30
CA LYS A 308 -9.52 -9.39 13.92
C LYS A 308 -10.33 -8.15 13.59
N LEU A 309 -9.75 -6.95 13.74
CA LEU A 309 -10.41 -5.68 13.42
C LEU A 309 -10.75 -5.57 11.93
N ILE A 310 -9.84 -5.99 11.06
CA ILE A 310 -10.05 -6.00 9.61
C ILE A 310 -11.21 -6.94 9.25
N ASN A 311 -11.26 -8.15 9.83
CA ASN A 311 -12.36 -9.08 9.57
C ASN A 311 -13.70 -8.58 10.12
N LYS A 312 -13.71 -7.87 11.24
CA LYS A 312 -14.93 -7.32 11.86
C LYS A 312 -15.46 -6.10 11.12
N PHE A 313 -14.56 -5.19 10.71
CA PHE A 313 -14.94 -3.94 10.03
C PHE A 313 -15.04 -4.09 8.50
N GLU A 314 -14.37 -5.08 7.90
CA GLU A 314 -14.28 -5.33 6.45
C GLU A 314 -13.95 -4.08 5.64
N PRO A 315 -12.80 -3.43 5.89
CA PRO A 315 -12.41 -2.20 5.20
C PRO A 315 -12.01 -2.47 3.75
N ASN A 316 -12.17 -1.45 2.88
CA ASN A 316 -11.59 -1.43 1.54
C ASN A 316 -10.13 -0.91 1.56
N VAL A 317 -9.82 -0.07 2.55
CA VAL A 317 -8.51 0.57 2.72
C VAL A 317 -8.06 0.42 4.16
N VAL A 318 -6.78 0.08 4.35
CA VAL A 318 -6.11 0.02 5.66
C VAL A 318 -4.92 0.96 5.66
N ILE A 319 -4.84 1.82 6.67
CA ILE A 319 -3.71 2.73 6.89
C ILE A 319 -2.94 2.28 8.13
N LEU A 320 -1.59 2.26 8.06
CA LEU A 320 -0.70 2.10 9.22
C LEU A 320 0.25 3.28 9.33
N ASP A 321 0.16 4.06 10.40
CA ASP A 321 0.89 5.32 10.56
C ASP A 321 1.49 5.50 11.97
N PRO A 322 2.82 5.51 12.08
CA PRO A 322 3.84 4.98 11.16
C PRO A 322 4.23 3.53 11.50
N ILE A 323 4.72 2.78 10.51
CA ILE A 323 5.17 1.39 10.74
C ILE A 323 6.47 1.28 11.53
N ASN A 324 7.30 2.34 11.58
CA ASN A 324 8.52 2.38 12.39
C ASN A 324 8.23 2.27 13.90
N ALA A 325 7.03 2.60 14.32
CA ALA A 325 6.64 2.47 15.72
C ALA A 325 6.78 1.02 16.25
N PHE A 326 6.71 0.02 15.37
CA PHE A 326 6.93 -1.38 15.72
C PHE A 326 8.40 -1.76 15.94
N VAL A 327 9.36 -0.92 15.52
CA VAL A 327 10.80 -1.21 15.67
C VAL A 327 11.29 -0.93 17.09
N ILE A 328 10.54 -0.20 17.88
CA ILE A 328 10.93 0.18 19.23
C ILE A 328 10.92 -1.07 20.14
N GLY A 329 12.10 -1.56 20.51
CA GLY A 329 12.27 -2.73 21.38
C GLY A 329 12.19 -4.10 20.71
N GLU A 330 12.05 -4.17 19.38
CA GLU A 330 11.89 -5.41 18.63
C GLU A 330 12.96 -5.58 17.54
N ASN A 331 13.21 -6.82 17.15
CA ASN A 331 14.15 -7.12 16.07
C ASN A 331 13.53 -6.73 14.71
N GLN A 332 14.25 -5.95 13.90
CA GLN A 332 13.81 -5.52 12.56
C GLN A 332 13.35 -6.69 11.67
N THR A 333 13.96 -7.86 11.81
CA THR A 333 13.57 -9.08 11.06
C THR A 333 12.19 -9.58 11.47
N GLU A 334 11.84 -9.50 12.74
CA GLU A 334 10.53 -9.91 13.26
C GLU A 334 9.45 -8.93 12.79
N VAL A 335 9.72 -7.61 12.88
CA VAL A 335 8.82 -6.57 12.35
C VAL A 335 8.57 -6.77 10.86
N LYS A 336 9.63 -7.01 10.07
CA LYS A 336 9.50 -7.30 8.64
C LYS A 336 8.65 -8.55 8.38
N THR A 337 8.85 -9.61 9.16
CA THR A 337 8.08 -10.86 9.03
C THR A 337 6.61 -10.63 9.37
N MET A 338 6.31 -9.87 10.41
CA MET A 338 4.93 -9.48 10.79
C MET A 338 4.27 -8.68 9.68
N LEU A 339 4.95 -7.64 9.16
CA LEU A 339 4.43 -6.81 8.07
C LEU A 339 4.22 -7.62 6.77
N LEU A 340 5.11 -8.58 6.45
CA LEU A 340 4.93 -9.49 5.31
C LEU A 340 3.62 -10.26 5.44
N ARG A 341 3.37 -10.88 6.59
CA ARG A 341 2.13 -11.63 6.84
C ARG A 341 0.90 -10.73 6.74
N LEU A 342 0.97 -9.51 7.28
CA LEU A 342 -0.13 -8.55 7.18
C LEU A 342 -0.40 -8.13 5.73
N VAL A 343 0.65 -7.84 4.96
CA VAL A 343 0.54 -7.49 3.53
C VAL A 343 -0.07 -8.62 2.72
N ASP A 344 0.38 -9.86 2.94
CA ASP A 344 -0.17 -11.04 2.25
C ASP A 344 -1.66 -11.23 2.58
N PHE A 345 -2.04 -11.04 3.85
CA PHE A 345 -3.44 -11.08 4.28
C PHE A 345 -4.28 -9.98 3.59
N LEU A 346 -3.78 -8.73 3.56
CA LEU A 346 -4.48 -7.61 2.92
C LEU A 346 -4.63 -7.84 1.41
N LYS A 347 -3.59 -8.33 0.73
CA LYS A 347 -3.62 -8.67 -0.71
C LYS A 347 -4.62 -9.80 -1.00
N MET A 348 -4.65 -10.83 -0.18
CA MET A 348 -5.63 -11.92 -0.31
C MET A 348 -7.07 -11.42 -0.19
N LYS A 349 -7.32 -10.48 0.71
CA LYS A 349 -8.62 -9.82 0.89
C LYS A 349 -8.90 -8.71 -0.13
N ARG A 350 -7.95 -8.38 -1.03
CA ARG A 350 -8.00 -7.26 -2.00
C ARG A 350 -8.17 -5.90 -1.33
N ILE A 351 -7.64 -5.75 -0.13
CA ILE A 351 -7.67 -4.50 0.64
C ILE A 351 -6.46 -3.67 0.24
N THR A 352 -6.69 -2.40 -0.08
CA THR A 352 -5.63 -1.45 -0.39
C THR A 352 -4.91 -1.04 0.89
N ALA A 353 -3.59 -1.21 0.95
CA ALA A 353 -2.78 -0.91 2.13
C ALA A 353 -1.94 0.36 1.92
N PHE A 354 -1.93 1.25 2.90
CA PHE A 354 -1.14 2.47 2.87
C PHE A 354 -0.32 2.60 4.15
N PHE A 355 0.99 2.63 4.01
CA PHE A 355 1.94 2.69 5.12
C PHE A 355 2.71 4.00 5.10
N THR A 356 2.97 4.56 6.28
CA THR A 356 3.95 5.63 6.44
C THR A 356 5.18 5.12 7.17
N SER A 357 6.34 5.64 6.82
CA SER A 357 7.61 5.27 7.43
C SER A 357 8.49 6.48 7.67
N LEU A 358 9.12 6.55 8.84
CA LEU A 358 10.16 7.52 9.12
C LEU A 358 11.47 7.09 8.43
N THR A 359 12.25 8.06 7.98
CA THR A 359 13.63 7.90 7.51
C THR A 359 14.54 8.81 8.30
N SER A 360 15.76 8.35 8.57
CA SER A 360 16.79 9.17 9.24
C SER A 360 17.32 10.25 8.31
N ALA A 361 17.66 11.41 8.87
CA ALA A 361 18.26 12.49 8.10
C ALA A 361 19.69 12.09 7.67
N GLY A 362 19.96 12.12 6.36
CA GLY A 362 21.28 11.80 5.80
C GLY A 362 21.40 10.43 5.14
N ASP A 363 20.42 9.57 5.26
CA ASP A 363 20.41 8.28 4.56
C ASP A 363 20.14 8.44 3.06
N SER A 364 20.72 7.50 2.28
CA SER A 364 20.43 7.41 0.84
C SER A 364 18.93 7.24 0.62
N MET A 365 18.36 7.85 -0.42
CA MET A 365 16.91 7.87 -0.70
C MET A 365 16.23 6.50 -0.71
N GLU A 366 16.96 5.43 -0.79
CA GLU A 366 16.46 4.08 -1.05
C GLU A 366 16.39 3.18 0.18
N ILE A 367 16.78 3.65 1.36
CA ILE A 367 16.83 2.83 2.57
C ILE A 367 15.75 3.27 3.55
N THR A 368 14.83 2.37 3.85
CA THR A 368 13.94 2.48 5.02
C THR A 368 14.48 1.62 6.15
N ASP A 369 14.35 2.06 7.39
CA ASP A 369 14.84 1.34 8.58
C ASP A 369 14.35 -0.13 8.65
N ILE A 370 13.23 -0.44 8.00
CA ILE A 370 12.59 -1.78 8.09
C ILE A 370 12.88 -2.67 6.86
N TYR A 371 13.56 -2.17 5.83
CA TYR A 371 13.87 -2.93 4.59
C TYR A 371 12.66 -3.61 3.93
N ILE A 372 11.49 -2.95 3.91
CA ILE A 372 10.23 -3.49 3.35
C ILE A 372 10.01 -3.16 1.88
N SER A 373 10.97 -2.52 1.22
CA SER A 373 10.86 -2.07 -0.18
C SER A 373 10.39 -3.16 -1.16
N THR A 374 10.72 -4.43 -0.87
CA THR A 374 10.31 -5.58 -1.69
C THR A 374 8.81 -5.88 -1.61
N LEU A 375 8.13 -5.52 -0.52
CA LEU A 375 6.71 -5.77 -0.26
C LEU A 375 5.81 -4.70 -0.87
N ILE A 376 6.39 -3.53 -1.17
CA ILE A 376 5.67 -2.32 -1.58
C ILE A 376 5.50 -2.30 -3.09
N ASP A 377 4.29 -1.99 -3.54
CA ASP A 377 3.97 -1.83 -4.95
C ASP A 377 4.22 -0.40 -5.44
N THR A 378 3.83 0.61 -4.66
CA THR A 378 4.10 2.03 -4.94
C THR A 378 4.81 2.68 -3.75
N TRP A 379 5.93 3.34 -4.00
CA TRP A 379 6.72 4.02 -2.98
C TRP A 379 6.88 5.48 -3.32
N LEU A 380 6.35 6.34 -2.45
CA LEU A 380 6.51 7.79 -2.47
C LEU A 380 7.53 8.19 -1.41
N HIS A 381 8.36 9.17 -1.71
CA HIS A 381 9.33 9.72 -0.77
C HIS A 381 9.17 11.22 -0.63
N LEU A 382 9.06 11.69 0.61
CA LEU A 382 9.04 13.11 0.97
C LEU A 382 10.40 13.51 1.50
N ARG A 383 10.98 14.55 0.90
CA ARG A 383 12.27 15.10 1.29
C ARG A 383 12.17 16.59 1.52
N ASP A 384 12.85 17.09 2.55
CA ASP A 384 13.06 18.52 2.73
C ASP A 384 14.15 19.01 1.76
N ILE A 385 13.90 20.16 1.14
CA ILE A 385 14.78 20.86 0.20
C ILE A 385 15.07 22.23 0.82
N GLU A 386 16.32 22.42 1.27
CA GLU A 386 16.76 23.68 1.89
C GLU A 386 17.54 24.50 0.86
N ILE A 387 16.97 25.62 0.44
CA ILE A 387 17.56 26.56 -0.53
C ILE A 387 17.24 27.99 -0.10
N GLY A 388 18.26 28.85 -0.08
CA GLY A 388 18.09 30.28 0.15
C GLY A 388 17.47 30.65 1.52
N GLY A 389 17.66 29.81 2.54
CA GLY A 389 17.08 30.02 3.86
C GLY A 389 15.63 29.56 4.01
N GLU A 390 15.04 28.93 2.99
CA GLU A 390 13.72 28.31 3.03
C GLU A 390 13.85 26.78 3.09
N ARG A 391 12.95 26.15 3.85
CA ARG A 391 12.79 24.70 3.92
C ARG A 391 11.50 24.29 3.22
N ASN A 392 11.61 23.90 1.97
CA ASN A 392 10.53 23.42 1.15
C ASN A 392 10.51 21.88 1.13
N ARG A 393 9.41 21.28 0.69
CA ARG A 393 9.26 19.83 0.62
C ARG A 393 9.14 19.37 -0.81
N GLY A 394 9.85 18.30 -1.16
CA GLY A 394 9.78 17.64 -2.45
C GLY A 394 9.14 16.25 -2.33
N LEU A 395 8.29 15.89 -3.28
CA LEU A 395 7.71 14.57 -3.43
C LEU A 395 8.31 13.86 -4.64
N TYR A 396 8.75 12.61 -4.42
CA TYR A 396 9.28 11.70 -5.44
C TYR A 396 8.42 10.45 -5.52
N VAL A 397 8.28 9.89 -6.73
CA VAL A 397 7.81 8.52 -6.93
C VAL A 397 9.04 7.65 -7.15
N LEU A 398 9.48 6.94 -6.10
CA LEU A 398 10.67 6.07 -6.19
C LEU A 398 10.38 4.77 -6.93
N LYS A 399 9.15 4.27 -6.83
CA LYS A 399 8.76 2.99 -7.40
C LYS A 399 7.25 2.95 -7.63
N SER A 400 6.84 2.33 -8.72
CA SER A 400 5.45 1.97 -8.95
C SER A 400 5.37 0.73 -9.86
N ARG A 401 4.99 -0.40 -9.26
CA ARG A 401 4.91 -1.67 -10.00
C ARG A 401 3.72 -1.71 -10.92
N GLY A 402 3.92 -2.23 -12.13
CA GLY A 402 2.85 -2.46 -13.10
C GLY A 402 2.32 -1.19 -13.78
N MET A 403 2.98 -0.02 -13.56
CA MET A 403 2.63 1.23 -14.24
C MET A 403 3.86 2.09 -14.50
N ALA A 404 3.82 2.86 -15.58
CA ALA A 404 4.77 3.94 -15.79
C ALA A 404 4.50 5.06 -14.75
N HIS A 405 5.54 5.71 -14.28
CA HIS A 405 5.43 6.82 -13.35
C HIS A 405 6.41 7.93 -13.69
N SER A 406 6.13 9.14 -13.23
CA SER A 406 7.02 10.27 -13.37
C SER A 406 8.26 10.09 -12.48
N ASN A 407 9.43 10.36 -13.01
CA ASN A 407 10.68 10.45 -12.26
C ASN A 407 11.00 11.89 -11.82
N GLN A 408 10.11 12.84 -12.11
CA GLN A 408 10.28 14.25 -11.73
C GLN A 408 9.85 14.46 -10.30
N ILE A 409 10.65 15.25 -9.56
CA ILE A 409 10.24 15.79 -8.27
C ILE A 409 9.13 16.81 -8.44
N ARG A 410 8.25 16.91 -7.45
CA ARG A 410 7.26 17.98 -7.31
C ARG A 410 7.43 18.67 -5.96
N GLU A 411 7.30 19.99 -5.92
CA GLU A 411 7.21 20.72 -4.67
C GLU A 411 5.89 20.36 -3.98
N PHE A 412 5.98 19.92 -2.72
CA PHE A 412 4.85 19.50 -1.89
C PHE A 412 4.47 20.61 -0.93
N ARG A 413 3.27 21.14 -1.06
CA ARG A 413 2.75 22.21 -0.22
C ARG A 413 1.49 21.78 0.52
N LEU A 414 1.45 22.08 1.82
CA LEU A 414 0.23 21.99 2.63
C LEU A 414 -0.48 23.34 2.60
N THR A 415 -1.75 23.35 2.21
CA THR A 415 -2.58 24.56 2.10
C THR A 415 -3.83 24.42 2.97
N ASN A 416 -4.64 25.49 3.06
CA ASN A 416 -5.93 25.42 3.73
C ASN A 416 -6.99 24.59 2.97
N HIS A 417 -6.66 24.09 1.79
CA HIS A 417 -7.53 23.31 0.90
C HIS A 417 -6.98 21.89 0.65
N GLY A 418 -6.04 21.45 1.45
CA GLY A 418 -5.40 20.14 1.31
C GLY A 418 -3.99 20.23 0.75
N ILE A 419 -3.60 19.19 0.03
CA ILE A 419 -2.27 19.01 -0.53
C ILE A 419 -2.24 19.52 -1.96
N GLU A 420 -1.26 20.38 -2.26
CA GLU A 420 -0.91 20.83 -3.60
C GLU A 420 0.47 20.35 -4.00
N LEU A 421 0.59 19.88 -5.25
CA LEU A 421 1.88 19.59 -5.88
C LEU A 421 2.16 20.64 -6.95
N LEU A 422 3.29 21.31 -6.86
CA LEU A 422 3.72 22.33 -7.79
C LEU A 422 4.91 21.85 -8.61
N ASP A 423 5.11 22.45 -9.79
CA ASP A 423 6.31 22.22 -10.57
C ASP A 423 7.53 22.79 -9.84
N VAL A 424 8.66 22.16 -10.02
CA VAL A 424 9.95 22.67 -9.59
C VAL A 424 10.69 23.25 -10.79
N TYR A 425 11.53 24.25 -10.59
CA TYR A 425 12.44 24.71 -11.62
C TYR A 425 13.69 23.83 -11.64
N VAL A 426 14.05 23.34 -12.82
CA VAL A 426 15.25 22.52 -13.01
C VAL A 426 16.22 23.33 -13.88
N GLY A 427 17.26 23.86 -13.28
CA GLY A 427 18.27 24.67 -13.94
C GLY A 427 19.70 24.17 -13.70
N PRO A 428 20.71 24.90 -14.17
CA PRO A 428 22.12 24.55 -13.99
C PRO A 428 22.53 24.41 -12.52
N GLU A 429 21.85 25.11 -11.62
CA GLU A 429 22.10 25.09 -10.17
C GLU A 429 21.33 23.97 -9.44
N GLY A 430 20.61 23.13 -10.18
CA GLY A 430 19.81 22.02 -9.63
C GLY A 430 18.31 22.30 -9.59
N VAL A 431 17.63 21.74 -8.57
CA VAL A 431 16.19 21.84 -8.40
C VAL A 431 15.87 23.01 -7.47
N LEU A 432 15.19 24.04 -7.99
CA LEU A 432 14.74 25.19 -7.21
C LEU A 432 13.25 25.06 -6.85
N THR A 433 12.91 25.46 -5.62
CA THR A 433 11.56 25.44 -5.05
C THR A 433 11.27 26.78 -4.36
N GLY A 434 10.01 27.04 -4.01
CA GLY A 434 9.61 28.22 -3.24
C GLY A 434 9.98 29.55 -3.90
N SER A 435 10.53 30.49 -3.11
CA SER A 435 10.91 31.82 -3.58
C SER A 435 12.07 31.80 -4.57
N ALA A 436 13.01 30.86 -4.42
CA ALA A 436 14.12 30.69 -5.36
C ALA A 436 13.62 30.32 -6.77
N ARG A 437 12.61 29.46 -6.88
CA ARG A 437 11.93 29.12 -8.13
C ARG A 437 11.29 30.36 -8.76
N LEU A 438 10.47 31.09 -8.00
CA LEU A 438 9.78 32.30 -8.48
C LEU A 438 10.77 33.36 -8.95
N SER A 439 11.87 33.55 -8.22
CA SER A 439 12.92 34.49 -8.60
C SER A 439 13.58 34.11 -9.93
N GLN A 440 13.83 32.82 -10.14
CA GLN A 440 14.45 32.34 -11.37
C GLN A 440 13.48 32.42 -12.57
N GLU A 441 12.24 31.99 -12.40
CA GLU A 441 11.18 32.12 -13.41
C GLU A 441 11.02 33.60 -13.86
N THR A 442 11.01 34.54 -12.90
CA THR A 442 10.94 35.99 -13.19
C THR A 442 12.15 36.47 -14.00
N LYS A 443 13.37 35.99 -13.71
CA LYS A 443 14.58 36.32 -14.48
C LYS A 443 14.51 35.76 -15.90
N ASP A 444 14.09 34.52 -16.04
CA ASP A 444 13.96 33.86 -17.34
C ASP A 444 12.90 34.56 -18.22
N ASP A 445 11.76 34.95 -17.63
CA ASP A 445 10.74 35.71 -18.31
C ASP A 445 11.26 37.09 -18.78
N ALA A 446 12.02 37.78 -17.93
CA ALA A 446 12.64 39.05 -18.29
C ALA A 446 13.66 38.88 -19.43
N GLU A 447 14.51 37.86 -19.38
CA GLU A 447 15.46 37.54 -20.46
C GLU A 447 14.75 37.18 -21.76
N GLN A 448 13.66 36.41 -21.68
CA GLN A 448 12.88 36.05 -22.84
C GLN A 448 12.23 37.27 -23.50
N LEU A 449 11.71 38.18 -22.68
CA LEU A 449 11.16 39.46 -23.16
C LEU A 449 12.22 40.31 -23.88
N LEU A 450 13.43 40.43 -23.27
CA LEU A 450 14.54 41.16 -23.90
C LEU A 450 14.96 40.53 -25.24
N ARG A 451 15.04 39.20 -25.32
CA ARG A 451 15.33 38.49 -26.58
C ARG A 451 14.26 38.73 -27.65
N GLN A 452 12.98 38.72 -27.26
CA GLN A 452 11.89 39.03 -28.18
C GLN A 452 11.98 40.47 -28.70
N GLN A 453 12.30 41.47 -27.82
CA GLN A 453 12.52 42.84 -28.23
C GLN A 453 13.72 42.98 -29.19
N GLU A 454 14.83 42.32 -28.94
CA GLU A 454 15.96 42.28 -29.83
C GLU A 454 15.64 41.69 -31.22
N ILE A 455 14.91 40.58 -31.23
CA ILE A 455 14.47 39.95 -32.49
C ILE A 455 13.55 40.91 -33.25
N GLY A 456 12.58 41.51 -32.58
CA GLY A 456 11.69 42.51 -33.19
C GLY A 456 12.43 43.72 -33.75
N SER A 457 13.40 44.24 -33.00
CA SER A 457 14.22 45.38 -33.48
C SER A 457 15.09 45.02 -34.70
N LYS A 458 15.66 43.84 -34.74
CA LYS A 458 16.41 43.30 -35.89
C LYS A 458 15.51 43.09 -37.11
N GLN A 459 14.33 42.52 -36.91
CA GLN A 459 13.33 42.36 -37.98
C GLN A 459 12.91 43.70 -38.58
N PHE A 460 12.58 44.69 -37.73
CA PHE A 460 12.24 46.01 -38.16
C PHE A 460 13.38 46.72 -38.91
N GLY A 461 14.63 46.53 -38.41
CA GLY A 461 15.82 47.02 -39.09
C GLY A 461 16.05 46.39 -40.49
N LEU A 462 15.78 45.11 -40.63
CA LEU A 462 15.86 44.41 -41.91
C LEU A 462 14.76 44.87 -42.88
N GLU A 463 13.56 45.09 -42.38
CA GLU A 463 12.43 45.56 -43.20
C GLU A 463 12.66 46.96 -43.74
N ARG A 464 13.16 47.88 -42.90
CA ARG A 464 13.60 49.24 -43.39
C ARG A 464 14.70 49.16 -44.43
N LYS A 465 15.70 48.27 -44.27
CA LYS A 465 16.74 48.05 -45.29
C LYS A 465 16.17 47.49 -46.58
N ARG A 466 15.23 46.59 -46.52
CA ARG A 466 14.54 46.04 -47.69
C ARG A 466 13.76 47.12 -48.42
N GLU A 467 12.96 47.89 -47.70
CA GLU A 467 12.22 49.00 -48.30
C GLU A 467 13.14 50.02 -48.94
N ALA A 468 14.26 50.37 -48.29
CA ALA A 468 15.27 51.29 -48.86
C ALA A 468 15.91 50.71 -50.13
N MET A 469 16.25 49.42 -50.17
CA MET A 469 16.73 48.73 -51.35
C MET A 469 15.71 48.67 -52.48
N GLU A 470 14.46 48.37 -52.16
CA GLU A 470 13.37 48.36 -53.15
C GLU A 470 13.17 49.74 -53.77
N ALA A 471 13.22 50.81 -52.93
CA ALA A 471 13.18 52.20 -53.42
C ALA A 471 14.40 52.51 -54.37
N GLN A 472 15.62 52.11 -54.01
CA GLN A 472 16.76 52.26 -54.87
C GLN A 472 16.63 51.49 -56.18
N ILE A 473 16.10 50.26 -56.16
CA ILE A 473 15.84 49.47 -57.37
C ILE A 473 14.85 50.17 -58.27
N VAL A 474 13.80 50.81 -57.74
CA VAL A 474 12.85 51.56 -58.52
C VAL A 474 13.49 52.77 -59.19
N VAL A 475 14.35 53.54 -58.50
CA VAL A 475 15.08 54.64 -59.06
C VAL A 475 16.00 54.19 -60.19
N LEU A 476 16.84 53.17 -59.92
CA LEU A 476 17.77 52.63 -60.92
C LEU A 476 17.05 52.08 -62.14
N ARG A 477 15.88 51.45 -61.99
CA ARG A 477 15.06 51.00 -63.12
C ARG A 477 14.50 52.16 -63.95
N SER A 478 14.09 53.26 -63.30
CA SER A 478 13.58 54.42 -63.99
C SER A 478 14.72 55.14 -64.79
N GLU A 479 15.90 55.24 -64.20
CA GLU A 479 17.11 55.78 -64.87
C GLU A 479 17.47 54.91 -66.07
N PHE A 480 17.52 53.61 -65.89
CA PHE A 480 17.84 52.69 -66.98
C PHE A 480 16.79 52.76 -68.12
N GLN A 481 15.51 52.84 -67.77
CA GLN A 481 14.45 53.04 -68.76
C GLN A 481 14.55 54.34 -69.53
N ALA A 482 14.96 55.42 -68.85
CA ALA A 482 15.24 56.70 -69.52
C ALA A 482 16.43 56.59 -70.47
N GLU A 483 17.55 56.03 -70.03
CA GLU A 483 18.71 55.76 -70.88
C GLU A 483 18.39 54.84 -72.07
N GLU A 484 17.65 53.77 -71.84
CA GLU A 484 17.20 52.87 -72.89
C GLU A 484 16.32 53.60 -73.95
N SER A 485 15.38 54.42 -73.44
CA SER A 485 14.52 55.23 -74.31
C SER A 485 15.34 56.20 -75.19
N ASP A 486 16.32 56.87 -74.57
CA ASP A 486 17.19 57.81 -75.30
C ASP A 486 18.13 57.09 -76.29
N ALA A 487 18.69 55.93 -75.89
CA ALA A 487 19.47 55.11 -76.82
C ALA A 487 18.61 54.62 -77.99
N LEU A 488 17.37 54.18 -77.73
CA LEU A 488 16.43 53.76 -78.79
C LEU A 488 16.09 54.91 -79.77
N LYS A 489 15.94 56.13 -79.24
CA LYS A 489 15.75 57.34 -80.07
C LYS A 489 16.95 57.59 -80.95
N VAL A 490 18.18 57.54 -80.44
CA VAL A 490 19.39 57.72 -81.23
C VAL A 490 19.53 56.64 -82.26
N ILE A 491 19.31 55.36 -81.93
CA ILE A 491 19.29 54.25 -82.86
C ILE A 491 18.23 54.44 -83.95
N GLY A 492 17.04 54.91 -83.58
CA GLY A 492 15.97 55.23 -84.50
C GLY A 492 16.37 56.34 -85.53
N ILE A 493 17.00 57.42 -85.01
CA ILE A 493 17.52 58.49 -85.88
C ILE A 493 18.61 58.02 -86.79
N GLU A 494 19.54 57.23 -86.30
CA GLU A 494 20.61 56.66 -87.14
C GLU A 494 20.07 55.68 -88.19
N LYS A 495 19.12 54.82 -87.86
CA LYS A 495 18.43 53.97 -88.84
C LYS A 495 17.72 54.78 -89.93
N ALA A 496 16.95 55.76 -89.53
CA ALA A 496 16.28 56.65 -90.45
C ALA A 496 17.26 57.44 -91.35
N ARG A 497 18.39 57.90 -90.79
CA ARG A 497 19.46 58.51 -91.50
C ARG A 497 20.11 57.56 -92.53
N ASN A 498 20.37 56.36 -92.14
CA ASN A 498 20.92 55.32 -93.03
C ASN A 498 19.93 54.92 -94.17
N GLU A 499 18.66 54.86 -93.82
CA GLU A 499 17.60 54.58 -94.81
C GLU A 499 17.50 55.72 -95.87
N ARG A 500 17.52 56.99 -95.37
CA ARG A 500 17.56 58.19 -96.24
C ARG A 500 18.80 58.16 -97.10
N PHE A 501 19.94 57.93 -96.49
CA PHE A 501 21.23 57.82 -97.26
C PHE A 501 21.21 56.73 -98.33
N THR A 502 20.59 55.65 -98.00
CA THR A 502 20.41 54.51 -98.95
C THR A 502 19.41 54.88 -100.07
N GLN A 503 18.30 55.52 -99.72
CA GLN A 503 17.34 56.04 -100.67
C GLN A 503 17.96 57.07 -101.57
N ASP A 504 18.73 58.00 -101.05
CA ASP A 504 19.40 59.05 -101.82
C ASP A 504 20.48 58.48 -102.78
N LYS A 505 21.25 57.44 -102.27
CA LYS A 505 22.15 56.65 -103.15
C LYS A 505 21.40 56.03 -104.33
N VAL A 506 20.27 55.39 -104.07
CA VAL A 506 19.42 54.78 -105.08
C VAL A 506 18.83 55.82 -106.08
N LYS A 507 18.38 57.00 -105.59
CA LYS A 507 17.92 58.10 -106.39
C LYS A 507 19.03 58.67 -107.28
N MET A 508 20.25 58.83 -106.69
CA MET A 508 21.38 59.32 -107.43
C MET A 508 21.85 58.26 -108.48
N ALA A 509 21.81 57.02 -108.20
CA ALA A 509 22.16 55.94 -109.12
C ALA A 509 21.13 55.91 -110.29
N LYS A 510 19.84 56.02 -109.98
CA LYS A 510 18.79 56.14 -111.05
C LYS A 510 18.96 57.33 -111.95
N SER A 511 19.26 58.55 -111.38
CA SER A 511 19.45 59.78 -112.15
C SER A 511 20.70 59.67 -113.06
N ARG A 512 21.73 58.92 -112.76
CA ARG A 512 22.98 58.72 -113.52
C ARG A 512 22.99 57.48 -114.41
N ARG A 513 21.86 56.77 -114.59
CA ARG A 513 21.70 55.55 -115.38
C ARG A 513 22.80 54.46 -115.06
N GLY A 514 23.22 54.37 -113.77
CA GLY A 514 24.20 53.41 -113.30
C GLY A 514 23.57 52.24 -112.57
N ASP A 515 24.13 51.04 -112.64
CA ASP A 515 23.70 49.84 -111.93
C ASP A 515 23.92 50.02 -110.42
N VAL A 516 22.91 49.67 -109.56
CA VAL A 516 22.96 49.80 -108.14
C VAL A 516 23.13 48.40 -107.53
N TYR A 517 24.34 48.13 -107.04
CA TYR A 517 24.65 46.91 -106.30
C TYR A 517 24.37 47.17 -104.79
N ILE A 518 23.28 46.61 -104.21
CA ILE A 518 22.96 46.69 -102.80
C ILE A 518 23.56 45.47 -102.08
N LYS A 519 24.68 45.67 -101.31
CA LYS A 519 25.23 44.64 -100.45
C LYS A 519 24.34 44.50 -99.22
N THR A 520 23.52 43.43 -99.13
CA THR A 520 22.77 43.07 -97.95
C THR A 520 23.75 42.52 -96.92
N THR A 521 24.12 43.29 -95.92
CA THR A 521 24.81 42.84 -94.70
C THR A 521 23.82 42.11 -93.81
N GLY A 522 23.87 40.74 -93.81
CA GLY A 522 23.10 39.94 -92.87
C GLY A 522 23.60 40.08 -91.43
N ILE A 523 22.80 40.65 -90.54
CA ILE A 523 23.08 40.61 -89.11
C ILE A 523 22.40 39.35 -88.55
N SER A 524 23.24 38.37 -88.17
CA SER A 524 22.86 37.15 -87.50
C SER A 524 22.23 37.50 -86.14
N LYS A 525 20.97 37.08 -85.89
CA LYS A 525 20.33 37.14 -84.60
C LYS A 525 20.99 36.14 -83.65
N LYS A 526 21.89 36.62 -82.80
CA LYS A 526 22.26 35.90 -81.59
C LYS A 526 21.13 36.06 -80.55
N LYS A 527 20.42 34.94 -80.29
CA LYS A 527 19.56 34.85 -79.13
C LYS A 527 20.43 34.95 -77.88
N ILE A 528 20.22 35.95 -77.04
CA ILE A 528 20.70 35.99 -75.64
C ILE A 528 19.51 35.58 -74.81
N ASN A 529 19.60 34.37 -74.19
CA ASN A 529 18.73 33.96 -73.08
C ASN A 529 19.24 34.66 -71.77
N ILE A 530 18.37 35.34 -71.12
CA ILE A 530 18.52 35.74 -69.71
C ILE A 530 17.52 34.94 -68.90
#